data_3bb9488245f587fe5f0ac7885d0fc059
#
_entry.id   3bb9488245f587fe5f0ac7885d0fc059
#
_cell.length_a   1.000
_cell.length_b   1.000
_cell.length_c   1.000
_cell.angle_alpha   90.00
_cell.angle_beta   90.00
_cell.angle_gamma   90.00
#
_symmetry.space_group_name_H-M   'P 1'
#
loop_
_entity.id
_entity.type
_entity.pdbx_description
1 polymer ?
#
loop_
_entity_poly.entity_id
_entity_poly.type
_entity_poly.pdbx_seq_one_letter_code
_entity_poly.pdbx_strand_id
1 'polypeptide(L)'
;SAASDVYKRQEFNQTVLHKILKANDLQFTELFEAEPHIFISNKNPLAEKSAVTMQELQPYPYLSFEQGEHNSFYYSEEIFSTEIRSKNIRVRDRATLFNLLIGLNGYTICSGVIDEELNGKNIVAVPLREKGSMHIGYITRKQSIPSRLGSIYLDALKHYAKNT
;
A
#
# COMPACT_ATOMS: atom_id res chain seq x y z
N SER A 1 -1.10 -15.90 17.51
CA SER A 1 -1.36 -14.46 17.42
C SER A 1 -2.06 -14.19 16.09
N ALA A 2 -3.27 -13.66 16.13
CA ALA A 2 -3.93 -13.21 14.92
C ALA A 2 -3.26 -11.89 14.49
N ALA A 3 -2.19 -12.00 13.70
CA ALA A 3 -1.68 -10.85 12.98
C ALA A 3 -2.68 -10.55 11.88
N SER A 4 -3.35 -9.43 11.97
CA SER A 4 -4.17 -8.91 10.88
C SER A 4 -3.22 -8.18 9.92
N ASP A 5 -2.88 -8.82 8.82
CA ASP A 5 -2.15 -8.17 7.76
C ASP A 5 -3.10 -7.31 6.92
N VAL A 6 -2.73 -6.06 6.68
CA VAL A 6 -3.46 -5.17 5.79
C VAL A 6 -2.99 -5.42 4.37
N TYR A 7 -3.87 -5.94 3.52
CA TYR A 7 -3.56 -6.27 2.13
C TYR A 7 -4.07 -5.20 1.17
N LYS A 8 -3.21 -4.84 0.21
CA LYS A 8 -3.55 -3.99 -0.95
C LYS A 8 -3.78 -4.91 -2.16
N ARG A 9 -4.88 -4.74 -2.88
CA ARG A 9 -5.30 -5.67 -3.94
C ARG A 9 -5.48 -4.99 -5.29
N GLN A 10 -4.96 -5.61 -6.37
CA GLN A 10 -5.32 -5.32 -7.76
C GLN A 10 -6.39 -6.28 -8.27
N GLU A 11 -7.25 -5.85 -9.19
CA GLU A 11 -8.32 -6.69 -9.79
C GLU A 11 -7.80 -7.98 -10.43
N PHE A 12 -6.62 -7.94 -11.06
CA PHE A 12 -6.03 -9.11 -11.72
C PHE A 12 -5.65 -10.25 -10.75
N ASN A 13 -5.33 -9.92 -9.51
CA ASN A 13 -4.90 -10.91 -8.50
C ASN A 13 -6.06 -11.51 -7.68
N GLN A 14 -7.30 -11.13 -7.95
CA GLN A 14 -8.46 -11.59 -7.18
C GLN A 14 -8.59 -13.11 -7.18
N THR A 15 -8.44 -13.74 -8.33
CA THR A 15 -8.62 -15.18 -8.46
C THR A 15 -7.53 -15.97 -7.75
N VAL A 16 -6.27 -15.51 -7.83
CA VAL A 16 -5.14 -16.18 -7.17
C VAL A 16 -5.23 -16.02 -5.65
N LEU A 17 -5.46 -14.79 -5.18
CA LEU A 17 -5.62 -14.52 -3.76
C LEU A 17 -6.80 -15.30 -3.17
N HIS A 18 -7.93 -15.35 -3.87
CA HIS A 18 -9.11 -16.12 -3.43
C HIS A 18 -8.79 -17.61 -3.25
N LYS A 19 -8.03 -18.21 -4.19
CA LYS A 19 -7.60 -19.60 -4.08
C LYS A 19 -6.70 -19.83 -2.87
N ILE A 20 -5.76 -18.93 -2.61
CA ILE A 20 -4.84 -19.02 -1.46
C ILE A 20 -5.61 -18.86 -0.15
N LEU A 21 -6.48 -17.87 -0.05
CA LEU A 21 -7.30 -17.66 1.13
C LEU A 21 -8.16 -18.90 1.42
N LYS A 22 -8.79 -19.46 0.40
CA LYS A 22 -9.61 -20.68 0.52
C LYS A 22 -8.79 -21.89 0.94
N ALA A 23 -7.61 -22.09 0.37
CA ALA A 23 -6.72 -23.22 0.68
C ALA A 23 -6.19 -23.16 2.13
N ASN A 24 -6.12 -21.99 2.74
CA ASN A 24 -5.60 -21.79 4.11
C ASN A 24 -6.71 -21.44 5.13
N ASP A 25 -7.97 -21.64 4.81
CA ASP A 25 -9.11 -21.29 5.67
C ASP A 25 -9.10 -19.83 6.14
N LEU A 26 -8.66 -18.96 5.24
CA LEU A 26 -8.62 -17.52 5.46
C LEU A 26 -9.77 -16.81 4.76
N GLN A 27 -10.13 -15.64 5.26
CA GLN A 27 -11.08 -14.72 4.63
C GLN A 27 -10.54 -13.29 4.65
N PHE A 28 -10.76 -12.58 3.56
CA PHE A 28 -10.48 -11.16 3.45
C PHE A 28 -11.75 -10.36 3.73
N THR A 29 -11.65 -9.35 4.57
CA THR A 29 -12.72 -8.39 4.83
C THR A 29 -12.24 -7.02 4.39
N GLU A 30 -12.90 -6.43 3.39
CA GLU A 30 -12.59 -5.10 2.90
C GLU A 30 -13.00 -4.04 3.91
N LEU A 31 -12.16 -3.02 4.08
CA LEU A 31 -12.42 -1.83 4.86
C LEU A 31 -12.80 -0.64 3.97
N PHE A 32 -12.01 -0.43 2.92
CA PHE A 32 -12.27 0.62 1.91
C PHE A 32 -11.51 0.34 0.62
N GLU A 33 -11.96 1.01 -0.44
CA GLU A 33 -11.31 1.06 -1.73
C GLU A 33 -10.62 2.42 -1.89
N ALA A 34 -9.42 2.44 -2.47
CA ALA A 34 -8.66 3.64 -2.71
C ALA A 34 -8.14 3.71 -4.14
N GLU A 35 -8.13 4.89 -4.72
CA GLU A 35 -7.43 5.14 -5.98
C GLU A 35 -5.91 5.20 -5.75
N PRO A 36 -5.09 4.85 -6.77
CA PRO A 36 -3.65 4.93 -6.64
C PRO A 36 -3.17 6.37 -6.43
N HIS A 37 -2.28 6.52 -5.49
CA HIS A 37 -1.53 7.74 -5.20
C HIS A 37 -0.05 7.44 -5.17
N ILE A 38 0.77 8.48 -5.18
CA ILE A 38 2.18 8.38 -4.86
C ILE A 38 2.50 9.15 -3.58
N PHE A 39 3.44 8.65 -2.79
CA PHE A 39 4.13 9.44 -1.78
C PHE A 39 5.42 9.99 -2.35
N ILE A 40 5.61 11.28 -2.18
CA ILE A 40 6.82 12.02 -2.57
C ILE A 40 7.16 13.07 -1.53
N SER A 41 8.39 13.58 -1.58
CA SER A 41 8.78 14.74 -0.78
C SER A 41 7.94 15.97 -1.15
N ASN A 42 7.55 16.77 -0.16
CA ASN A 42 6.89 18.06 -0.39
C ASN A 42 7.79 19.06 -1.17
N LYS A 43 9.09 18.78 -1.31
CA LYS A 43 10.04 19.57 -2.11
C LYS A 43 10.15 19.10 -3.55
N ASN A 44 9.52 17.96 -3.90
CA ASN A 44 9.51 17.47 -5.27
C ASN A 44 8.66 18.40 -6.15
N PRO A 45 9.11 18.76 -7.37
CA PRO A 45 8.32 19.59 -8.29
C PRO A 45 6.91 19.04 -8.61
N LEU A 46 6.70 17.73 -8.46
CA LEU A 46 5.41 17.09 -8.67
C LEU A 46 4.46 17.21 -7.48
N ALA A 47 4.94 17.68 -6.31
CA ALA A 47 4.16 17.73 -5.07
C ALA A 47 2.95 18.68 -5.15
N GLU A 48 3.04 19.72 -5.97
CA GLU A 48 1.97 20.71 -6.14
C GLU A 48 0.98 20.37 -7.27
N LYS A 49 1.19 19.24 -7.97
CA LYS A 49 0.30 18.80 -9.03
C LYS A 49 -0.98 18.20 -8.48
N SER A 50 -2.09 18.45 -9.17
CA SER A 50 -3.38 17.81 -8.84
C SER A 50 -3.40 16.30 -9.12
N ALA A 51 -2.55 15.83 -10.04
CA ALA A 51 -2.30 14.42 -10.32
C ALA A 51 -1.05 14.27 -11.19
N VAL A 52 -0.42 13.09 -11.15
CA VAL A 52 0.78 12.74 -11.92
C VAL A 52 0.55 11.49 -12.76
N THR A 53 1.36 11.31 -13.80
CA THR A 53 1.38 10.13 -14.67
C THR A 53 2.64 9.30 -14.42
N MET A 54 2.63 8.02 -14.81
CA MET A 54 3.83 7.17 -14.74
C MET A 54 4.98 7.73 -15.59
N GLN A 55 4.69 8.41 -16.70
CA GLN A 55 5.70 9.05 -17.54
C GLN A 55 6.45 10.17 -16.80
N GLU A 56 5.74 10.99 -16.03
CA GLU A 56 6.34 12.08 -15.24
C GLU A 56 7.20 11.56 -14.08
N LEU A 57 6.96 10.31 -13.65
CA LEU A 57 7.71 9.65 -12.58
C LEU A 57 9.02 8.99 -13.06
N GLN A 58 9.21 8.80 -14.35
CA GLN A 58 10.41 8.12 -14.90
C GLN A 58 11.76 8.70 -14.45
N PRO A 59 11.95 10.02 -14.29
CA PRO A 59 13.21 10.58 -13.81
C PRO A 59 13.56 10.21 -12.37
N TYR A 60 12.55 9.85 -11.55
CA TYR A 60 12.68 9.64 -10.11
C TYR A 60 12.83 8.17 -9.76
N PRO A 61 13.62 7.82 -8.72
CA PRO A 61 13.73 6.44 -8.28
C PRO A 61 12.42 5.95 -7.63
N TYR A 62 11.99 4.76 -8.05
CA TYR A 62 10.89 4.05 -7.42
C TYR A 62 11.39 3.30 -6.18
N LEU A 63 10.74 3.52 -5.06
CA LEU A 63 11.03 2.85 -3.80
C LEU A 63 9.95 1.81 -3.52
N SER A 64 10.35 0.57 -3.38
CA SER A 64 9.46 -0.57 -3.13
C SER A 64 9.91 -1.37 -1.92
N PHE A 65 8.98 -2.10 -1.30
CA PHE A 65 9.33 -3.01 -0.22
C PHE A 65 9.88 -4.32 -0.76
N GLU A 66 10.87 -4.88 -0.05
CA GLU A 66 11.33 -6.24 -0.28
C GLU A 66 10.24 -7.23 0.15
N GLN A 67 9.79 -8.07 -0.75
CA GLN A 67 8.64 -8.98 -0.57
C GLN A 67 9.05 -10.39 -0.06
N GLY A 68 10.23 -10.55 0.53
CA GLY A 68 10.70 -11.83 1.07
C GLY A 68 11.06 -12.89 0.01
N GLU A 69 11.36 -14.13 0.46
CA GLU A 69 11.85 -15.20 -0.41
C GLU A 69 10.79 -15.79 -1.35
N HIS A 70 9.51 -15.67 -1.02
CA HIS A 70 8.39 -16.13 -1.86
C HIS A 70 7.85 -15.02 -2.75
N ASN A 71 8.73 -14.17 -3.20
CA ASN A 71 8.44 -13.02 -4.04
C ASN A 71 7.99 -13.45 -5.45
N SER A 72 6.86 -14.10 -5.54
CA SER A 72 6.22 -14.27 -6.83
C SER A 72 5.47 -12.99 -7.16
N PHE A 73 5.56 -12.61 -8.43
CA PHE A 73 4.80 -11.55 -9.08
C PHE A 73 3.31 -11.46 -8.66
N TYR A 74 2.73 -12.60 -8.29
CA TYR A 74 1.33 -12.73 -7.90
C TYR A 74 1.02 -12.36 -6.45
N TYR A 75 2.04 -12.22 -5.60
CA TYR A 75 1.90 -11.94 -4.17
C TYR A 75 2.36 -10.52 -3.79
N SER A 76 2.70 -9.70 -4.78
CA SER A 76 3.10 -8.33 -4.50
C SER A 76 1.93 -7.52 -3.94
N GLU A 77 2.15 -6.91 -2.79
CA GLU A 77 1.20 -5.98 -2.19
C GLU A 77 1.14 -4.65 -2.94
N GLU A 78 2.17 -4.37 -3.74
CA GLU A 78 2.32 -3.10 -4.42
C GLU A 78 1.61 -3.11 -5.77
N ILE A 79 0.75 -2.15 -5.97
CA ILE A 79 0.12 -1.87 -7.26
C ILE A 79 1.19 -1.46 -8.28
N PHE A 80 1.07 -1.92 -9.53
CA PHE A 80 2.05 -1.69 -10.61
C PHE A 80 3.48 -2.17 -10.31
N SER A 81 3.66 -3.09 -9.37
CA SER A 81 4.97 -3.66 -9.05
C SER A 81 5.64 -4.38 -10.22
N THR A 82 4.85 -4.76 -11.21
CA THR A 82 5.26 -5.52 -12.39
C THR A 82 5.80 -4.65 -13.51
N GLU A 83 5.64 -3.34 -13.42
CA GLU A 83 6.19 -2.44 -14.41
C GLU A 83 7.71 -2.34 -14.33
N ILE A 84 8.36 -2.38 -15.49
CA ILE A 84 9.80 -2.23 -15.59
C ILE A 84 10.15 -0.75 -15.36
N ARG A 85 10.91 -0.49 -14.30
CA ARG A 85 11.42 0.84 -13.96
C ARG A 85 12.92 0.85 -14.01
N SER A 86 13.50 1.87 -14.65
CA SER A 86 14.95 2.00 -14.80
C SER A 86 15.68 2.23 -13.46
N LYS A 87 14.99 2.82 -12.48
CA LYS A 87 15.53 3.14 -11.16
C LYS A 87 14.60 2.57 -10.10
N ASN A 88 14.90 1.36 -9.62
CA ASN A 88 14.14 0.70 -8.57
C ASN A 88 15.04 0.41 -7.37
N ILE A 89 14.65 0.87 -6.20
CA ILE A 89 15.34 0.67 -4.93
C ILE A 89 14.40 -0.10 -4.01
N ARG A 90 14.86 -1.24 -3.52
CA ARG A 90 14.12 -2.05 -2.56
C ARG A 90 14.55 -1.71 -1.14
N VAL A 91 13.58 -1.57 -0.24
CA VAL A 91 13.77 -1.29 1.17
C VAL A 91 13.06 -2.32 2.02
N ARG A 92 13.47 -2.47 3.28
CA ARG A 92 12.89 -3.45 4.21
C ARG A 92 11.95 -2.86 5.24
N ASP A 93 12.04 -1.57 5.46
CA ASP A 93 11.26 -0.88 6.48
C ASP A 93 10.76 0.49 6.03
N ARG A 94 9.72 0.96 6.71
CA ARG A 94 9.06 2.22 6.41
C ARG A 94 9.93 3.46 6.68
N ALA A 95 10.74 3.42 7.73
CA ALA A 95 11.56 4.56 8.08
C ALA A 95 12.64 4.81 7.02
N THR A 96 13.28 3.76 6.54
CA THR A 96 14.23 3.82 5.42
C THR A 96 13.52 4.31 4.15
N LEU A 97 12.32 3.80 3.84
CA LEU A 97 11.55 4.26 2.68
C LEU A 97 11.31 5.77 2.75
N PHE A 98 10.83 6.29 3.86
CA PHE A 98 10.53 7.71 4.03
C PHE A 98 11.77 8.60 3.96
N ASN A 99 12.89 8.16 4.55
CA ASN A 99 14.16 8.87 4.45
C ASN A 99 14.65 8.95 2.99
N LEU A 100 14.48 7.89 2.22
CA LEU A 100 14.88 7.85 0.80
C LEU A 100 13.91 8.62 -0.10
N LEU A 101 12.62 8.68 0.22
CA LEU A 101 11.67 9.57 -0.47
C LEU A 101 12.16 11.02 -0.42
N ILE A 102 12.67 11.45 0.74
CA ILE A 102 13.21 12.79 0.93
C ILE A 102 14.62 12.91 0.35
N GLY A 103 15.52 12.01 0.75
CA GLY A 103 16.96 12.12 0.45
C GLY A 103 17.33 11.88 -1.01
N LEU A 104 16.57 11.03 -1.72
CA LEU A 104 16.78 10.71 -3.14
C LEU A 104 15.73 11.33 -4.05
N ASN A 105 14.80 12.10 -3.48
CA ASN A 105 13.66 12.61 -4.23
C ASN A 105 12.88 11.50 -4.98
N GLY A 106 12.75 10.35 -4.32
CA GLY A 106 12.09 9.17 -4.87
C GLY A 106 10.57 9.22 -4.71
N TYR A 107 9.89 8.18 -5.21
CA TYR A 107 8.46 8.00 -5.02
C TYR A 107 8.12 6.54 -4.68
N THR A 108 6.98 6.35 -4.05
CA THR A 108 6.35 5.02 -3.88
C THR A 108 4.87 5.10 -4.19
N ILE A 109 4.27 4.01 -4.67
CA ILE A 109 2.84 3.95 -4.99
C ILE A 109 2.08 3.44 -3.77
N CYS A 110 0.97 4.10 -3.44
CA CYS A 110 0.23 3.86 -2.21
C CYS A 110 -1.26 4.19 -2.36
N SER A 111 -2.02 4.02 -1.28
CA SER A 111 -3.44 4.37 -1.19
C SER A 111 -3.72 5.86 -1.00
N GLY A 112 -2.70 6.68 -0.81
CA GLY A 112 -2.85 8.10 -0.49
C GLY A 112 -3.16 8.41 0.98
N VAL A 113 -3.45 7.41 1.79
CA VAL A 113 -3.74 7.59 3.21
C VAL A 113 -2.44 7.81 3.98
N ILE A 114 -2.27 9.01 4.51
CA ILE A 114 -1.12 9.39 5.33
C ILE A 114 -1.61 10.19 6.54
N ASP A 115 -1.06 9.87 7.69
CA ASP A 115 -1.30 10.61 8.92
C ASP A 115 -0.15 11.60 9.14
N GLU A 116 -0.45 12.90 9.11
CA GLU A 116 0.54 13.96 9.28
C GLU A 116 1.12 14.02 10.69
N GLU A 117 0.35 13.63 11.72
CA GLU A 117 0.84 13.63 13.10
C GLU A 117 1.93 12.56 13.29
N LEU A 118 1.78 11.41 12.61
CA LEU A 118 2.76 10.32 12.68
C LEU A 118 3.92 10.46 11.71
N ASN A 119 3.70 11.07 10.55
CA ASN A 119 4.67 11.06 9.43
C ASN A 119 5.26 12.45 9.14
N GLY A 120 4.75 13.49 9.78
CA GLY A 120 5.15 14.87 9.52
C GLY A 120 4.66 15.38 8.16
N LYS A 121 5.03 16.63 7.85
CA LYS A 121 4.58 17.34 6.62
C LYS A 121 5.57 17.26 5.46
N ASN A 122 6.64 16.50 5.61
CA ASN A 122 7.70 16.42 4.59
C ASN A 122 7.35 15.50 3.41
N ILE A 123 6.32 14.66 3.56
CA ILE A 123 5.83 13.72 2.55
C ILE A 123 4.39 14.06 2.26
N VAL A 124 4.06 14.10 0.98
CA VAL A 124 2.70 14.38 0.49
C VAL A 124 2.22 13.24 -0.41
N ALA A 125 0.91 13.05 -0.44
CA ALA A 125 0.24 12.13 -1.34
C ALA A 125 -0.27 12.90 -2.56
N VAL A 126 0.10 12.44 -3.76
CA VAL A 126 -0.38 13.01 -5.02
C VAL A 126 -1.12 11.93 -5.80
N PRO A 127 -2.32 12.18 -6.33
CA PRO A 127 -3.06 11.22 -7.14
C PRO A 127 -2.26 10.76 -8.37
N LEU A 128 -2.32 9.46 -8.68
CA LEU A 128 -1.73 8.87 -9.86
C LEU A 128 -2.80 8.70 -10.95
N ARG A 129 -2.57 9.24 -12.15
CA ARG A 129 -3.50 9.15 -13.30
C ARG A 129 -3.41 7.79 -13.99
N GLU A 130 -3.51 6.72 -13.23
CA GLU A 130 -3.54 5.36 -13.79
C GLU A 130 -4.82 4.68 -13.36
N LYS A 131 -5.38 3.85 -14.26
CA LYS A 131 -6.54 3.04 -13.94
C LYS A 131 -6.13 1.94 -12.97
N GLY A 132 -6.82 1.83 -11.87
CA GLY A 132 -6.62 0.80 -10.89
C GLY A 132 -7.30 1.16 -9.58
N SER A 133 -7.65 0.17 -8.81
CA SER A 133 -8.14 0.35 -7.45
C SER A 133 -7.38 -0.54 -6.48
N MET A 134 -7.25 -0.07 -5.26
CA MET A 134 -6.62 -0.77 -4.15
C MET A 134 -7.69 -1.09 -3.13
N HIS A 135 -7.94 -2.39 -2.92
CA HIS A 135 -8.85 -2.84 -1.88
C HIS A 135 -8.07 -3.07 -0.59
N ILE A 136 -8.33 -2.25 0.40
CA ILE A 136 -7.65 -2.28 1.68
C ILE A 136 -8.56 -2.94 2.71
N GLY A 137 -8.01 -3.91 3.44
CA GLY A 137 -8.78 -4.68 4.38
C GLY A 137 -7.89 -5.52 5.30
N TYR A 138 -8.48 -6.47 5.98
CA TYR A 138 -7.79 -7.40 6.87
C TYR A 138 -8.13 -8.85 6.56
N ILE A 139 -7.21 -9.75 6.90
CA ILE A 139 -7.38 -11.19 6.72
C ILE A 139 -7.53 -11.84 8.10
N THR A 140 -8.51 -12.72 8.22
CA THR A 140 -8.73 -13.55 9.42
C THR A 140 -8.92 -15.00 9.03
N ARG A 141 -8.75 -15.92 9.98
CA ARG A 141 -9.20 -17.31 9.82
C ARG A 141 -10.72 -17.35 9.84
N LYS A 142 -11.33 -18.14 8.96
CA LYS A 142 -12.80 -18.22 8.84
C LYS A 142 -13.52 -18.60 10.13
N GLN A 143 -12.91 -19.44 10.95
CA GLN A 143 -13.51 -19.96 12.19
C GLN A 143 -12.94 -19.33 13.45
N SER A 144 -12.11 -18.28 13.34
CA SER A 144 -11.55 -17.64 14.53
C SER A 144 -12.47 -16.57 15.07
N ILE A 145 -12.78 -16.67 16.34
CA ILE A 145 -13.43 -15.58 17.09
C ILE A 145 -12.30 -14.65 17.56
N PRO A 146 -12.33 -13.37 17.18
CA PRO A 146 -11.33 -12.42 17.64
C PRO A 146 -11.30 -12.36 19.18
N SER A 147 -10.11 -12.24 19.77
CA SER A 147 -10.00 -11.93 21.18
C SER A 147 -10.64 -10.56 21.48
N ARG A 148 -10.92 -10.26 22.75
CA ARG A 148 -11.46 -8.97 23.16
C ARG A 148 -10.62 -7.78 22.60
N LEU A 149 -9.31 -7.87 22.70
CA LEU A 149 -8.41 -6.84 22.14
C LEU A 149 -8.44 -6.82 20.62
N GLY A 150 -8.51 -7.99 19.97
CA GLY A 150 -8.67 -8.08 18.53
C GLY A 150 -9.96 -7.43 18.04
N SER A 151 -11.08 -7.62 18.74
CA SER A 151 -12.35 -6.97 18.41
C SER A 151 -12.27 -5.45 18.54
N ILE A 152 -11.70 -4.94 19.62
CA ILE A 152 -11.50 -3.50 19.84
C ILE A 152 -10.63 -2.91 18.71
N TYR A 153 -9.56 -3.59 18.33
CA TYR A 153 -8.68 -3.15 17.24
C TYR A 153 -9.41 -3.12 15.88
N LEU A 154 -10.18 -4.16 15.57
CA LEU A 154 -10.96 -4.21 14.33
C LEU A 154 -12.04 -3.13 14.29
N ASP A 155 -12.69 -2.83 15.40
CA ASP A 155 -13.68 -1.76 15.49
C ASP A 155 -13.02 -0.37 15.30
N ALA A 156 -11.84 -0.17 15.87
CA ALA A 156 -11.04 1.03 15.63
C ALA A 156 -10.65 1.19 14.16
N LEU A 157 -10.18 0.11 13.49
CA LEU A 157 -9.87 0.12 12.06
C LEU A 157 -11.09 0.47 11.19
N LYS A 158 -12.25 -0.12 11.49
CA LYS A 158 -13.51 0.17 10.78
C LYS A 158 -13.95 1.62 10.97
N HIS A 159 -13.77 2.14 12.17
CA HIS A 159 -14.09 3.54 12.45
C HIS A 159 -13.17 4.49 11.68
N TYR A 160 -11.88 4.22 11.68
CA TYR A 160 -10.89 4.97 10.90
C TYR A 160 -11.21 4.96 9.40
N ALA A 161 -11.50 3.78 8.86
CA ALA A 161 -11.82 3.61 7.44
C ALA A 161 -13.08 4.36 6.97
N LYS A 162 -14.05 4.58 7.86
CA LYS A 162 -15.27 5.36 7.54
C LYS A 162 -15.02 6.88 7.49
N ASN A 163 -13.94 7.33 8.10
CA ASN A 163 -13.58 8.75 8.17
C ASN A 163 -12.46 9.14 7.19
N THR A 164 -12.00 8.18 6.41
CA THR A 164 -11.02 8.36 5.33
C THR A 164 -11.70 8.38 3.97
#